data_59c585d0d847b5eb3a9ba1acfceaf7a0
#
_entry.id   59c585d0d847b5eb3a9ba1acfceaf7a0
#
_cell.length_a   1.000
_cell.length_b   1.000
_cell.length_c   1.000
_cell.angle_alpha   90.00
_cell.angle_beta   90.00
_cell.angle_gamma   90.00
#
_symmetry.space_group_name_H-M   'P 1'
#
loop_
_entity.id
_entity.type
_entity.pdbx_description
1 polymer ?
#
loop_
_entity_poly.entity_id
_entity_poly.type
_entity_poly.pdbx_seq_one_letter_code
_entity_poly.pdbx_strand_id
1 'polypeptide(L)'
;MYDKYLIVGEAFKNVEEGGQVTGFQLGLRLPYYRGVVLSLVGEMVIKVDGQQLPVGDMSVTVGGKTLPVSQLENEPVAKWEFGEVGILTVKKKGGLEPGEHKVEYSQHMLISYVPTGFWGHDEKTLYLAG
;
A
#
# COMPACT_ATOMS: atom_id res chain seq x y z
N MET A 1 14.92 -6.41 -7.43
CA MET A 1 14.66 -5.65 -6.21
C MET A 1 13.99 -6.54 -5.19
N TYR A 2 13.93 -6.16 -3.91
CA TYR A 2 13.53 -7.05 -2.80
C TYR A 2 12.03 -7.27 -2.72
N ASP A 3 11.48 -7.95 -3.71
CA ASP A 3 10.04 -8.06 -3.88
C ASP A 3 9.31 -8.79 -2.77
N LYS A 4 9.94 -9.78 -2.16
CA LYS A 4 9.27 -10.62 -1.16
C LYS A 4 9.08 -9.97 0.22
N TYR A 5 9.50 -8.72 0.41
CA TYR A 5 9.37 -8.02 1.69
C TYR A 5 8.48 -6.78 1.60
N LEU A 6 7.80 -6.58 0.49
CA LEU A 6 7.01 -5.37 0.29
C LEU A 6 5.65 -5.43 0.98
N ILE A 7 5.04 -6.61 1.05
CA ILE A 7 3.76 -6.79 1.73
C ILE A 7 4.01 -7.24 3.17
N VAL A 8 3.45 -6.50 4.13
CA VAL A 8 3.61 -6.78 5.56
C VAL A 8 2.31 -7.34 6.11
N GLY A 9 2.26 -8.64 6.29
CA GLY A 9 1.04 -9.36 6.64
C GLY A 9 0.51 -9.06 8.05
N GLU A 10 1.37 -8.66 8.98
CA GLU A 10 0.95 -8.38 10.37
C GLU A 10 -0.08 -7.25 10.46
N ALA A 11 -0.09 -6.34 9.49
CA ALA A 11 -1.01 -5.22 9.48
C ALA A 11 -2.34 -5.53 8.79
N PHE A 12 -2.50 -6.72 8.22
CA PHE A 12 -3.67 -7.07 7.43
C PHE A 12 -4.88 -7.34 8.33
N LYS A 13 -5.87 -6.46 8.27
CA LYS A 13 -7.10 -6.60 9.04
C LYS A 13 -8.20 -5.71 8.49
N ASN A 14 -9.45 -6.02 8.84
CA ASN A 14 -10.56 -5.11 8.56
C ASN A 14 -10.50 -3.90 9.48
N VAL A 15 -11.02 -2.78 8.99
CA VAL A 15 -11.07 -1.50 9.71
C VAL A 15 -12.51 -1.21 10.09
N GLU A 16 -12.73 -0.86 11.36
CA GLU A 16 -14.05 -0.52 11.86
C GLU A 16 -14.13 0.95 12.24
N GLU A 17 -15.26 1.58 11.95
CA GLU A 17 -15.58 2.93 12.36
C GLU A 17 -17.03 2.94 12.83
N GLY A 18 -17.27 3.47 14.05
CA GLY A 18 -18.61 3.53 14.59
C GLY A 18 -19.32 2.19 14.71
N GLY A 19 -18.56 1.12 14.97
CA GLY A 19 -19.11 -0.23 15.10
C GLY A 19 -19.38 -0.95 13.79
N GLN A 20 -19.01 -0.34 12.65
CA GLN A 20 -19.21 -0.95 11.34
C GLN A 20 -17.87 -1.13 10.62
N VAL A 21 -17.75 -2.24 9.88
CA VAL A 21 -16.56 -2.47 9.06
C VAL A 21 -16.68 -1.61 7.80
N THR A 22 -15.74 -0.66 7.66
CA THR A 22 -15.75 0.32 6.57
C THR A 22 -14.72 0.02 5.49
N GLY A 23 -13.82 -0.94 5.74
CA GLY A 23 -12.79 -1.31 4.78
C GLY A 23 -11.79 -2.27 5.41
N PHE A 24 -10.59 -2.30 4.83
CA PHE A 24 -9.51 -3.11 5.37
C PHE A 24 -8.19 -2.37 5.23
N GLN A 25 -7.16 -2.86 5.90
CA GLN A 25 -5.83 -2.25 5.82
C GLN A 25 -4.77 -3.29 5.53
N LEU A 26 -3.63 -2.83 5.05
CA LEU A 26 -2.51 -3.65 4.62
C LEU A 26 -1.22 -2.88 4.86
N GLY A 27 -0.18 -3.56 5.32
CA GLY A 27 1.13 -2.95 5.47
C GLY A 27 1.94 -3.08 4.20
N LEU A 28 2.61 -2.01 3.80
CA LEU A 28 3.42 -1.99 2.59
C LEU A 28 4.78 -1.34 2.85
N ARG A 29 5.81 -1.80 2.12
CA ARG A 29 7.11 -1.14 2.05
C ARG A 29 7.40 -0.78 0.60
N LEU A 30 8.23 0.24 0.39
CA LEU A 30 8.63 0.61 -0.96
C LEU A 30 9.77 -0.29 -1.45
N PRO A 31 9.82 -0.59 -2.76
CA PRO A 31 10.87 -1.41 -3.36
C PRO A 31 12.14 -0.59 -3.61
N TYR A 32 12.65 0.11 -2.60
CA TYR A 32 13.82 0.95 -2.73
C TYR A 32 14.62 0.93 -1.42
N TYR A 33 15.92 1.18 -1.52
CA TYR A 33 16.84 1.05 -0.39
C TYR A 33 17.11 2.37 0.33
N ARG A 34 16.40 3.43 -0.01
CA ARG A 34 16.52 4.76 0.62
C ARG A 34 15.14 5.34 0.88
N GLY A 35 15.09 6.30 1.79
CA GLY A 35 13.89 7.10 1.95
C GLY A 35 13.65 7.98 0.73
N VAL A 36 12.39 8.16 0.36
CA VAL A 36 12.02 9.02 -0.76
C VAL A 36 10.89 9.94 -0.36
N VAL A 37 10.89 11.16 -0.92
CA VAL A 37 9.74 12.04 -0.76
C VAL A 37 8.54 11.41 -1.46
N LEU A 38 7.34 11.63 -0.92
CA LEU A 38 6.15 10.95 -1.42
C LEU A 38 5.84 11.29 -2.87
N SER A 39 6.25 12.47 -3.34
CA SER A 39 6.05 12.87 -4.74
C SER A 39 6.80 11.98 -5.73
N LEU A 40 7.78 11.20 -5.28
CA LEU A 40 8.52 10.26 -6.14
C LEU A 40 7.94 8.85 -6.09
N VAL A 41 6.91 8.62 -5.30
CA VAL A 41 6.19 7.35 -5.28
C VAL A 41 5.18 7.41 -6.42
N GLY A 42 5.39 6.57 -7.43
CA GLY A 42 4.53 6.57 -8.60
C GLY A 42 3.27 5.73 -8.40
N GLU A 43 2.84 5.10 -9.48
CA GLU A 43 1.60 4.33 -9.47
C GLU A 43 1.69 3.14 -8.51
N MET A 44 0.64 2.97 -7.71
CA MET A 44 0.48 1.86 -6.77
C MET A 44 -0.68 0.98 -7.26
N VAL A 45 -0.39 -0.28 -7.52
CA VAL A 45 -1.39 -1.24 -7.99
C VAL A 45 -1.56 -2.33 -6.95
N ILE A 46 -2.77 -2.47 -6.44
CA ILE A 46 -3.11 -3.50 -5.44
C ILE A 46 -4.19 -4.39 -6.01
N LYS A 47 -3.98 -5.69 -5.96
CA LYS A 47 -5.00 -6.67 -6.33
C LYS A 47 -5.26 -7.58 -5.13
N VAL A 48 -6.51 -7.86 -4.88
CA VAL A 48 -6.93 -8.83 -3.87
C VAL A 48 -7.79 -9.87 -4.55
N ASP A 49 -7.37 -11.12 -4.45
CA ASP A 49 -8.05 -12.26 -5.09
C ASP A 49 -8.25 -12.06 -6.59
N GLY A 50 -7.24 -11.45 -7.24
CA GLY A 50 -7.24 -11.21 -8.68
C GLY A 50 -7.96 -9.95 -9.13
N GLN A 51 -8.56 -9.20 -8.21
CA GLN A 51 -9.31 -7.99 -8.54
C GLN A 51 -8.52 -6.75 -8.15
N GLN A 52 -8.27 -5.87 -9.11
CA GLN A 52 -7.56 -4.63 -8.86
C GLN A 52 -8.46 -3.64 -8.12
N LEU A 53 -7.90 -3.01 -7.09
CA LEU A 53 -8.63 -2.05 -6.27
C LEU A 53 -8.55 -0.65 -6.89
N PRO A 54 -9.65 0.13 -6.85
CA PRO A 54 -9.62 1.50 -7.35
C PRO A 54 -8.75 2.40 -6.49
N VAL A 55 -7.92 3.22 -7.15
CA VAL A 55 -7.03 4.16 -6.45
C VAL A 55 -7.83 5.14 -5.60
N GLY A 56 -9.02 5.53 -6.04
CA GLY A 56 -9.86 6.47 -5.31
C GLY A 56 -10.33 5.97 -3.94
N ASP A 57 -10.26 4.67 -3.71
CA ASP A 57 -10.66 4.07 -2.43
C ASP A 57 -9.47 3.87 -1.47
N MET A 58 -8.26 4.25 -1.88
CA MET A 58 -7.04 3.95 -1.13
C MET A 58 -6.41 5.20 -0.53
N SER A 59 -5.97 5.06 0.73
CA SER A 59 -5.17 6.07 1.44
C SER A 59 -3.99 5.37 2.08
N VAL A 60 -2.89 6.09 2.26
CA VAL A 60 -1.71 5.54 2.92
C VAL A 60 -1.30 6.43 4.08
N THR A 61 -0.93 5.81 5.19
CA THR A 61 -0.41 6.49 6.37
C THR A 61 1.06 6.13 6.51
N VAL A 62 1.90 7.13 6.42
CA VAL A 62 3.35 6.96 6.53
C VAL A 62 3.95 8.23 7.12
N GLY A 63 4.94 8.08 7.99
CA GLY A 63 5.58 9.22 8.63
C GLY A 63 4.62 10.06 9.48
N GLY A 64 3.57 9.45 10.02
CA GLY A 64 2.58 10.17 10.81
C GLY A 64 1.56 10.96 10.01
N LYS A 65 1.58 10.83 8.69
CA LYS A 65 0.70 11.57 7.78
C LYS A 65 -0.13 10.62 6.94
N THR A 66 -1.43 10.92 6.82
CA THR A 66 -2.34 10.12 5.99
C THR A 66 -2.74 10.92 4.76
N LEU A 67 -2.57 10.30 3.59
CA LEU A 67 -2.88 10.94 2.31
C LEU A 67 -3.64 9.97 1.41
N PRO A 68 -4.59 10.48 0.60
CA PRO A 68 -5.12 9.67 -0.50
C PRO A 68 -3.98 9.26 -1.42
N VAL A 69 -3.98 8.02 -1.90
CA VAL A 69 -2.93 7.54 -2.80
C VAL A 69 -2.83 8.42 -4.05
N SER A 70 -3.96 8.92 -4.55
CA SER A 70 -3.99 9.81 -5.71
C SER A 70 -3.31 11.16 -5.47
N GLN A 71 -3.02 11.52 -4.21
CA GLN A 71 -2.41 12.80 -3.86
C GLN A 71 -0.94 12.69 -3.48
N LEU A 72 -0.34 11.51 -3.50
CA LEU A 72 1.07 11.34 -3.15
C LEU A 72 1.98 12.18 -4.04
N GLU A 73 1.66 12.29 -5.32
CA GLU A 73 2.44 13.06 -6.28
C GLU A 73 2.51 14.55 -5.95
N ASN A 74 1.58 15.04 -5.13
CA ASN A 74 1.51 16.44 -4.72
C ASN A 74 2.15 16.72 -3.37
N GLU A 75 2.80 15.71 -2.77
CA GLU A 75 3.42 15.86 -1.45
C GLU A 75 4.94 16.03 -1.60
N PRO A 76 5.48 17.25 -1.51
CA PRO A 76 6.89 17.51 -1.79
C PRO A 76 7.84 17.35 -0.60
N VAL A 77 7.32 17.18 0.61
CA VAL A 77 8.13 17.22 1.83
C VAL A 77 8.15 15.91 2.60
N ALA A 78 6.99 15.32 2.84
CA ALA A 78 6.90 14.08 3.62
C ALA A 78 7.62 12.94 2.91
N LYS A 79 8.27 12.08 3.68
CA LYS A 79 9.07 10.99 3.16
C LYS A 79 8.55 9.63 3.63
N TRP A 80 8.81 8.63 2.82
CA TRP A 80 8.63 7.23 3.18
C TRP A 80 10.04 6.67 3.34
N GLU A 81 10.42 6.34 4.57
CA GLU A 81 11.79 5.93 4.86
C GLU A 81 12.04 4.48 4.49
N PHE A 82 13.30 4.14 4.31
CA PHE A 82 13.69 2.77 4.00
C PHE A 82 13.23 1.83 5.11
N GLY A 83 12.54 0.77 4.71
CA GLY A 83 12.02 -0.22 5.65
C GLY A 83 10.79 0.20 6.44
N GLU A 84 10.39 1.46 6.32
CA GLU A 84 9.19 1.95 7.00
C GLU A 84 7.94 1.28 6.43
N VAL A 85 7.05 0.82 7.31
CA VAL A 85 5.79 0.22 6.91
C VAL A 85 4.75 1.32 6.77
N GLY A 86 4.29 1.54 5.54
CA GLY A 86 3.14 2.39 5.31
C GLY A 86 1.87 1.57 5.48
N ILE A 87 0.85 2.15 6.10
CA ILE A 87 -0.43 1.47 6.25
C ILE A 87 -1.35 1.93 5.14
N LEU A 88 -1.67 1.02 4.24
CA LEU A 88 -2.66 1.26 3.19
C LEU A 88 -4.04 0.96 3.76
N THR A 89 -4.94 1.92 3.65
CA THR A 89 -6.34 1.73 4.06
C THR A 89 -7.20 1.78 2.81
N VAL A 90 -8.04 0.77 2.63
CA VAL A 90 -8.91 0.63 1.46
C VAL A 90 -10.36 0.72 1.92
N LYS A 91 -11.13 1.61 1.32
CA LYS A 91 -12.56 1.72 1.57
C LYS A 91 -13.26 0.56 0.89
N LYS A 92 -13.98 -0.24 1.67
CA LYS A 92 -14.80 -1.33 1.14
C LYS A 92 -15.84 -1.68 2.19
N LYS A 93 -17.08 -1.34 1.89
CA LYS A 93 -18.19 -1.60 2.82
C LYS A 93 -18.23 -3.09 3.19
N GLY A 94 -18.20 -3.37 4.49
CA GLY A 94 -18.14 -4.74 4.98
C GLY A 94 -16.75 -5.36 5.00
N GLY A 95 -15.74 -4.69 4.46
CA GLY A 95 -14.38 -5.19 4.41
C GLY A 95 -14.22 -6.45 3.57
N LEU A 96 -13.28 -7.30 3.98
CA LEU A 96 -13.06 -8.60 3.36
C LEU A 96 -13.60 -9.71 4.25
N GLU A 97 -13.94 -10.84 3.66
CA GLU A 97 -14.38 -11.99 4.45
C GLU A 97 -13.20 -12.61 5.19
N PRO A 98 -13.43 -13.23 6.35
CA PRO A 98 -12.36 -13.97 7.04
C PRO A 98 -11.83 -15.09 6.16
N GLY A 99 -10.56 -15.43 6.34
CA GLY A 99 -9.92 -16.50 5.59
C GLY A 99 -8.74 -16.02 4.78
N GLU A 100 -8.31 -16.85 3.85
CA GLU A 100 -7.14 -16.54 3.04
C GLU A 100 -7.49 -15.63 1.86
N HIS A 101 -6.59 -14.66 1.59
CA HIS A 101 -6.70 -13.77 0.44
C HIS A 101 -5.35 -13.67 -0.24
N LYS A 102 -5.35 -13.74 -1.57
CA LYS A 102 -4.14 -13.50 -2.34
C LYS A 102 -4.01 -12.00 -2.58
N VAL A 103 -2.92 -11.42 -2.10
CA VAL A 103 -2.65 -9.99 -2.23
C VAL A 103 -1.46 -9.78 -3.15
N GLU A 104 -1.62 -8.92 -4.14
CA GLU A 104 -0.57 -8.55 -5.08
C GLU A 104 -0.34 -7.06 -5.01
N TYR A 105 0.91 -6.65 -4.97
CA TYR A 105 1.31 -5.25 -4.87
C TYR A 105 2.39 -4.95 -5.90
N SER A 106 2.15 -3.95 -6.76
CA SER A 106 3.14 -3.44 -7.69
C SER A 106 3.30 -1.94 -7.45
N GLN A 107 4.54 -1.49 -7.36
CA GLN A 107 4.85 -0.10 -7.06
C GLN A 107 5.82 0.48 -8.07
N HIS A 108 5.41 1.55 -8.73
CA HIS A 108 6.27 2.31 -9.62
C HIS A 108 7.02 3.39 -8.83
N MET A 109 8.32 3.49 -9.06
CA MET A 109 9.17 4.50 -8.41
C MET A 109 9.69 5.47 -9.45
N LEU A 110 9.50 6.77 -9.20
CA LEU A 110 9.92 7.84 -10.11
C LEU A 110 11.30 8.37 -9.71
N ILE A 111 12.33 7.54 -9.90
CA ILE A 111 13.70 7.89 -9.51
C ILE A 111 14.40 8.54 -10.70
N SER A 112 14.94 9.77 -10.47
CA SER A 112 15.44 10.63 -11.54
C SER A 112 16.60 10.08 -12.35
N TYR A 113 17.43 9.20 -11.78
CA TYR A 113 18.54 8.61 -12.51
C TYR A 113 18.14 7.41 -13.36
N VAL A 114 16.87 6.99 -13.27
CA VAL A 114 16.30 5.94 -14.12
C VAL A 114 15.19 6.60 -14.93
N PRO A 115 15.40 6.85 -16.24
CA PRO A 115 14.50 7.69 -17.05
C PRO A 115 13.02 7.28 -17.02
N THR A 116 12.75 5.96 -16.99
CA THR A 116 11.36 5.45 -16.96
C THR A 116 10.92 5.03 -15.56
N GLY A 117 11.77 5.25 -14.53
CA GLY A 117 11.52 4.70 -13.22
C GLY A 117 11.70 3.18 -13.20
N PHE A 118 11.24 2.53 -12.17
CA PHE A 118 11.25 1.08 -12.11
C PHE A 118 10.04 0.60 -11.30
N TRP A 119 9.74 -0.70 -11.44
CA TRP A 119 8.64 -1.34 -10.73
C TRP A 119 9.16 -2.39 -9.77
N GLY A 120 8.62 -2.42 -8.56
CA GLY A 120 8.75 -3.55 -7.65
C GLY A 120 7.43 -4.28 -7.57
N HIS A 121 7.48 -5.55 -7.22
CA HIS A 121 6.28 -6.39 -7.15
C HIS A 121 6.44 -7.42 -6.02
N ASP A 122 5.36 -7.65 -5.29
CA ASP A 122 5.28 -8.71 -4.29
C ASP A 122 3.90 -9.31 -4.32
N GLU A 123 3.79 -10.59 -3.98
CA GLU A 123 2.50 -11.23 -3.80
C GLU A 123 2.58 -12.21 -2.64
N LYS A 124 1.54 -12.24 -1.84
CA LYS A 124 1.44 -13.12 -0.68
C LYS A 124 0.02 -13.57 -0.48
N THR A 125 -0.13 -14.77 0.05
CA THR A 125 -1.42 -15.21 0.57
C THR A 125 -1.44 -14.86 2.05
N LEU A 126 -2.40 -14.02 2.44
CA LEU A 126 -2.54 -13.55 3.81
C LEU A 126 -3.82 -14.08 4.42
N TYR A 127 -3.81 -14.30 5.73
CA TYR A 127 -4.98 -14.76 6.45
C TYR A 127 -5.61 -13.60 7.20
N LEU A 128 -6.91 -13.41 6.98
CA LEU A 128 -7.71 -12.41 7.69
C LEU A 128 -8.48 -13.08 8.81
N ALA A 129 -8.20 -12.72 10.05
CA ALA A 129 -8.89 -13.25 11.20
C ALA A 129 -10.33 -12.73 11.23
N GLY A 130 -11.24 -13.60 11.58
CA GLY A 130 -12.66 -13.28 11.64
C GLY A 130 -13.10 -12.52 12.88
#